data_dd4bb83af9c2f3ffca1d70012d500d92
#
_entry.id   dd4bb83af9c2f3ffca1d70012d500d92
#
_cell.length_a   1.000
_cell.length_b   1.000
_cell.length_c   1.000
_cell.angle_alpha   90.00
_cell.angle_beta   90.00
_cell.angle_gamma   90.00
#
_symmetry.space_group_name_H-M   'P 1'
#
loop_
_entity.id
_entity.type
_entity.pdbx_description
1 polymer ?
#
loop_
_entity_poly.entity_id
_entity_poly.type
_entity_poly.pdbx_seq_one_letter_code
_entity_poly.pdbx_strand_id
1 'polypeptide(L)'
;INSLVEKGEKIEFSDSFVGSKIFKNRGKYFINSYIDLLLFWKKCAMSNLIITDRLHGMIFGFITKTKTIAFNNSNGKISGVYKWLSNSNYIKFVTNFNQFNLAMDELNSIDHINDIDFSKSYDKIIEVLDNG
;
A
#
# COMPACT_ATOMS: atom_id res chain seq x y z
N ILE A 1 -2.99 9.48 15.30
CA ILE A 1 -2.83 10.73 14.51
C ILE A 1 -2.36 11.86 15.39
N ASN A 2 -3.02 12.10 16.53
CA ASN A 2 -2.62 13.18 17.43
C ASN A 2 -1.16 13.06 17.91
N SER A 3 -0.69 11.85 18.21
CA SER A 3 0.70 11.61 18.62
C SER A 3 1.72 11.92 17.53
N LEU A 4 1.35 11.75 16.25
CA LEU A 4 2.20 12.11 15.12
C LEU A 4 2.25 13.62 14.91
N VAL A 5 1.11 14.30 15.06
CA VAL A 5 1.03 15.76 15.00
C VAL A 5 1.87 16.41 16.11
N GLU A 6 1.80 15.87 17.33
CA GLU A 6 2.60 16.34 18.46
C GLU A 6 4.12 16.22 18.22
N LYS A 7 4.54 15.25 17.39
CA LYS A 7 5.95 15.09 16.98
C LYS A 7 6.35 16.00 15.82
N GLY A 8 5.46 16.89 15.36
CA GLY A 8 5.74 17.81 14.26
C GLY A 8 5.73 17.16 12.88
N GLU A 9 5.16 15.97 12.74
CA GLU A 9 5.05 15.29 11.47
C GLU A 9 4.01 15.95 10.57
N LYS A 10 4.36 16.14 9.29
CA LYS A 10 3.40 16.60 8.29
C LYS A 10 2.48 15.45 7.90
N ILE A 11 1.19 15.61 8.13
CA ILE A 11 0.16 14.63 7.77
C ILE A 11 -0.60 15.10 6.55
N GLU A 12 -0.66 14.27 5.53
CA GLU A 12 -1.45 14.51 4.32
C GLU A 12 -2.50 13.39 4.17
N PHE A 13 -3.75 13.79 4.01
CA PHE A 13 -4.85 12.88 3.74
C PHE A 13 -5.06 12.75 2.24
N SER A 14 -5.19 11.53 1.75
CA SER A 14 -5.43 11.26 0.34
C SER A 14 -6.42 10.13 0.19
N ASP A 15 -7.32 10.27 -0.76
CA ASP A 15 -8.21 9.18 -1.18
C ASP A 15 -7.61 8.52 -2.44
N SER A 16 -7.40 7.22 -2.34
CA SER A 16 -6.94 6.41 -3.47
C SER A 16 -8.05 6.09 -4.47
N PHE A 17 -9.29 6.48 -4.17
CA PHE A 17 -10.44 6.16 -5.00
C PHE A 17 -10.66 7.20 -6.10
N VAL A 18 -10.47 6.80 -7.34
CA VAL A 18 -10.67 7.60 -8.55
C VAL A 18 -12.06 7.28 -9.15
N GLY A 19 -13.09 7.14 -8.34
CA GLY A 19 -14.26 6.41 -8.81
C GLY A 19 -15.53 7.18 -9.09
N SER A 20 -15.72 8.37 -8.58
CA SER A 20 -17.04 9.01 -8.65
C SER A 20 -17.30 9.84 -9.90
N LYS A 21 -16.31 10.09 -10.74
CA LYS A 21 -16.43 10.92 -11.95
C LYS A 21 -16.44 10.12 -13.26
N ILE A 22 -16.63 8.81 -13.17
CA ILE A 22 -16.44 7.85 -14.28
C ILE A 22 -17.35 8.06 -15.48
N PHE A 23 -18.49 8.71 -15.34
CA PHE A 23 -19.54 8.57 -16.34
C PHE A 23 -19.73 9.74 -17.30
N LYS A 24 -18.98 10.83 -17.19
CA LYS A 24 -19.28 12.02 -18.00
C LYS A 24 -18.41 12.25 -19.25
N ASN A 25 -17.21 11.67 -19.36
CA ASN A 25 -16.38 11.83 -20.55
C ASN A 25 -15.24 10.81 -20.58
N ARG A 26 -15.44 9.67 -21.21
CA ARG A 26 -14.50 8.53 -21.17
C ARG A 26 -13.06 8.88 -21.54
N GLY A 27 -12.84 9.70 -22.57
CA GLY A 27 -11.47 10.04 -23.00
C GLY A 27 -10.76 10.98 -22.01
N LYS A 28 -11.43 12.05 -21.61
CA LYS A 28 -10.89 13.01 -20.64
C LYS A 28 -10.71 12.37 -19.25
N TYR A 29 -11.63 11.51 -18.89
CA TYR A 29 -11.57 10.77 -17.64
C TYR A 29 -10.36 9.81 -17.61
N PHE A 30 -10.14 9.07 -18.68
CA PHE A 30 -9.02 8.12 -18.76
C PHE A 30 -7.67 8.83 -18.60
N ILE A 31 -7.46 9.97 -19.23
CA ILE A 31 -6.23 10.77 -19.09
C ILE A 31 -6.11 11.30 -17.66
N ASN A 32 -7.18 11.84 -17.08
CA ASN A 32 -7.18 12.34 -15.71
C ASN A 32 -6.93 11.22 -14.69
N SER A 33 -7.51 10.04 -14.89
CA SER A 33 -7.29 8.88 -14.03
C SER A 33 -5.86 8.40 -14.05
N TYR A 34 -5.21 8.42 -15.20
CA TYR A 34 -3.80 8.07 -15.32
C TYR A 34 -2.90 9.06 -14.59
N ILE A 35 -3.17 10.36 -14.76
CA ILE A 35 -2.44 11.41 -14.03
C ILE A 35 -2.67 11.28 -12.52
N ASP A 36 -3.90 11.06 -12.08
CA ASP A 36 -4.24 10.86 -10.68
C ASP A 36 -3.51 9.65 -10.09
N LEU A 37 -3.42 8.56 -10.84
CA LEU A 37 -2.66 7.37 -10.46
C LEU A 37 -1.17 7.68 -10.29
N LEU A 38 -0.57 8.40 -11.23
CA LEU A 38 0.83 8.80 -11.16
C LEU A 38 1.11 9.75 -9.98
N LEU A 39 0.21 10.69 -9.72
CA LEU A 39 0.31 11.60 -8.57
C LEU A 39 0.20 10.84 -7.25
N PHE A 40 -0.71 9.88 -7.16
CA PHE A 40 -0.85 9.03 -5.99
C PHE A 40 0.39 8.17 -5.76
N TRP A 41 0.92 7.58 -6.82
CA TRP A 41 2.19 6.84 -6.78
C TRP A 41 3.32 7.70 -6.25
N LYS A 42 3.46 8.92 -6.79
CA LYS A 42 4.50 9.86 -6.34
C LYS A 42 4.34 10.22 -4.86
N LYS A 43 3.11 10.47 -4.41
CA LYS A 43 2.83 10.72 -2.99
C LYS A 43 3.27 9.55 -2.10
N CYS A 44 2.93 8.33 -2.48
CA CYS A 44 3.34 7.14 -1.76
C CYS A 44 4.86 7.00 -1.72
N ALA A 45 5.53 7.17 -2.86
CA ALA A 45 6.97 7.06 -2.95
C ALA A 45 7.73 8.11 -2.14
N MET A 46 7.16 9.30 -1.99
CA MET A 46 7.77 10.41 -1.23
C MET A 46 7.38 10.43 0.25
N SER A 47 6.47 9.57 0.67
CA SER A 47 6.04 9.48 2.06
C SER A 47 7.03 8.69 2.90
N ASN A 48 7.22 9.08 4.15
CA ASN A 48 7.99 8.30 5.11
C ASN A 48 7.19 7.14 5.71
N LEU A 49 5.87 7.32 5.77
CA LEU A 49 4.94 6.33 6.32
C LEU A 49 3.58 6.49 5.64
N ILE A 50 2.99 5.37 5.28
CA ILE A 50 1.61 5.28 4.79
C ILE A 50 0.78 4.59 5.87
N ILE A 51 -0.35 5.18 6.21
CA ILE A 51 -1.38 4.57 7.06
C ILE A 51 -2.65 4.48 6.23
N THR A 52 -3.18 3.28 6.08
CA THR A 52 -4.30 3.05 5.17
C THR A 52 -5.24 1.95 5.65
N ASP A 53 -6.52 2.09 5.35
CA ASP A 53 -7.53 1.05 5.44
C ASP A 53 -7.97 0.56 4.04
N ARG A 54 -7.23 0.97 3.00
CA ARG A 54 -7.52 0.65 1.61
C ARG A 54 -6.48 -0.31 1.04
N LEU A 55 -6.99 -1.30 0.30
CA LEU A 55 -6.14 -2.30 -0.36
C LEU A 55 -5.09 -1.66 -1.27
N HIS A 56 -5.52 -0.72 -2.12
CA HIS A 56 -4.61 -0.05 -3.05
C HIS A 56 -3.54 0.75 -2.32
N GLY A 57 -3.87 1.38 -1.18
CA GLY A 57 -2.88 2.07 -0.35
C GLY A 57 -1.77 1.14 0.13
N MET A 58 -2.13 -0.06 0.57
CA MET A 58 -1.17 -1.09 0.98
C MET A 58 -0.31 -1.58 -0.20
N ILE A 59 -0.94 -1.83 -1.35
CA ILE A 59 -0.23 -2.26 -2.57
C ILE A 59 0.75 -1.19 -3.04
N PHE A 60 0.33 0.07 -3.08
CA PHE A 60 1.23 1.17 -3.45
C PHE A 60 2.37 1.35 -2.45
N GLY A 61 2.10 1.19 -1.16
CA GLY A 61 3.16 1.17 -0.15
C GLY A 61 4.20 0.08 -0.42
N PHE A 62 3.72 -1.10 -0.79
CA PHE A 62 4.61 -2.21 -1.15
C PHE A 62 5.44 -1.91 -2.41
N ILE A 63 4.79 -1.47 -3.50
CA ILE A 63 5.47 -1.20 -4.78
C ILE A 63 6.50 -0.08 -4.65
N THR A 64 6.18 0.97 -3.89
CA THR A 64 7.06 2.12 -3.69
C THR A 64 8.11 1.90 -2.60
N LYS A 65 8.08 0.74 -1.95
CA LYS A 65 8.97 0.41 -0.82
C LYS A 65 8.87 1.42 0.33
N THR A 66 7.66 1.87 0.58
CA THR A 66 7.35 2.83 1.64
C THR A 66 6.80 2.09 2.87
N LYS A 67 7.31 2.42 4.05
CA LYS A 67 6.78 1.86 5.30
C LYS A 67 5.28 2.07 5.38
N THR A 68 4.53 1.01 5.60
CA THR A 68 3.06 1.04 5.52
C THR A 68 2.43 0.27 6.66
N ILE A 69 1.42 0.87 7.28
CA ILE A 69 0.53 0.21 8.23
C ILE A 69 -0.86 0.14 7.60
N ALA A 70 -1.33 -1.07 7.36
CA ALA A 70 -2.66 -1.32 6.81
C ALA A 70 -3.60 -1.80 7.91
N PHE A 71 -4.75 -1.13 8.04
CA PHE A 71 -5.80 -1.53 8.94
C PHE A 71 -6.75 -2.54 8.28
N ASN A 72 -7.27 -3.44 9.09
CA ASN A 72 -8.32 -4.33 8.63
C ASN A 72 -9.55 -3.56 8.16
N ASN A 73 -10.14 -4.02 7.07
CA ASN A 73 -11.42 -3.51 6.57
C ASN A 73 -12.50 -4.60 6.61
N SER A 74 -13.75 -4.18 6.42
CA SER A 74 -14.92 -5.05 6.57
C SER A 74 -15.01 -6.18 5.54
N ASN A 75 -14.32 -6.09 4.41
CA ASN A 75 -14.43 -7.06 3.31
C ASN A 75 -13.31 -8.12 3.27
N GLY A 76 -12.32 -8.06 4.15
CA GLY A 76 -11.24 -9.02 4.25
C GLY A 76 -10.22 -9.03 3.10
N LYS A 77 -10.33 -8.12 2.14
CA LYS A 77 -9.41 -8.07 0.99
C LYS A 77 -7.99 -7.72 1.39
N ILE A 78 -7.84 -6.82 2.34
CA ILE A 78 -6.51 -6.41 2.84
C ILE A 78 -5.81 -7.59 3.49
N SER A 79 -6.47 -8.32 4.38
CA SER A 79 -5.87 -9.48 5.04
C SER A 79 -5.49 -10.59 4.06
N GLY A 80 -6.31 -10.80 3.03
CA GLY A 80 -6.02 -11.78 1.98
C GLY A 80 -4.76 -11.45 1.19
N VAL A 81 -4.62 -10.22 0.77
CA VAL A 81 -3.44 -9.76 0.02
C VAL A 81 -2.21 -9.65 0.93
N TYR A 82 -2.38 -9.23 2.19
CA TYR A 82 -1.28 -9.13 3.14
C TYR A 82 -0.53 -10.46 3.33
N LYS A 83 -1.21 -11.58 3.23
CA LYS A 83 -0.56 -12.91 3.30
C LYS A 83 0.56 -13.07 2.28
N TRP A 84 0.43 -12.46 1.10
CA TRP A 84 1.45 -12.44 0.06
C TRP A 84 2.60 -11.49 0.36
N LEU A 85 2.34 -10.47 1.19
CA LEU A 85 3.28 -9.40 1.52
C LEU A 85 3.89 -9.59 2.92
N SER A 86 3.50 -10.62 3.65
CA SER A 86 3.88 -10.82 5.05
C SER A 86 5.39 -11.00 5.28
N ASN A 87 6.13 -11.40 4.26
CA ASN A 87 7.59 -11.50 4.32
C ASN A 87 8.31 -10.15 4.20
N SER A 88 7.60 -9.09 3.79
CA SER A 88 8.18 -7.75 3.80
C SER A 88 8.29 -7.23 5.23
N ASN A 89 9.41 -6.59 5.55
CA ASN A 89 9.59 -6.02 6.88
C ASN A 89 8.96 -4.64 7.04
N TYR A 90 8.53 -4.01 5.96
CA TYR A 90 8.04 -2.63 5.93
C TYR A 90 6.52 -2.51 5.73
N ILE A 91 5.82 -3.61 5.52
CA ILE A 91 4.35 -3.64 5.46
C ILE A 91 3.84 -4.33 6.72
N LYS A 92 2.99 -3.65 7.46
CA LYS A 92 2.36 -4.15 8.69
C LYS A 92 0.85 -4.14 8.55
N PHE A 93 0.22 -5.19 9.02
CA PHE A 93 -1.23 -5.32 9.08
C PHE A 93 -1.68 -5.30 10.53
N VAL A 94 -2.64 -4.45 10.86
CA VAL A 94 -3.11 -4.26 12.23
C VAL A 94 -4.63 -4.30 12.29
N THR A 95 -5.17 -4.77 13.41
CA THR A 95 -6.60 -4.87 13.66
C THR A 95 -7.07 -3.97 14.78
N ASN A 96 -6.16 -3.45 15.60
CA ASN A 96 -6.47 -2.57 16.72
C ASN A 96 -5.32 -1.60 17.03
N PHE A 97 -5.56 -0.64 17.93
CA PHE A 97 -4.58 0.38 18.29
C PHE A 97 -3.33 -0.15 19.00
N ASN A 98 -3.47 -1.21 19.79
CA ASN A 98 -2.30 -1.80 20.46
C ASN A 98 -1.32 -2.37 19.41
N GLN A 99 -1.85 -3.06 18.40
CA GLN A 99 -1.05 -3.55 17.29
C GLN A 99 -0.46 -2.41 16.46
N PHE A 100 -1.18 -1.30 16.32
CA PHE A 100 -0.68 -0.11 15.63
C PHE A 100 0.59 0.43 16.31
N ASN A 101 0.59 0.59 17.61
CA ASN A 101 1.76 1.07 18.36
C ASN A 101 2.96 0.13 18.21
N LEU A 102 2.74 -1.17 18.29
CA LEU A 102 3.79 -2.17 18.05
C LEU A 102 4.33 -2.09 16.63
N ALA A 103 3.44 -1.94 15.63
CA ALA A 103 3.82 -1.80 14.24
C ALA A 103 4.65 -0.53 14.01
N MET A 104 4.28 0.59 14.63
CA MET A 104 5.06 1.83 14.58
C MET A 104 6.46 1.64 15.12
N ASP A 105 6.59 1.00 16.28
CA ASP A 105 7.89 0.74 16.91
C ASP A 105 8.76 -0.18 16.04
N GLU A 106 8.17 -1.23 15.48
CA GLU A 106 8.86 -2.13 14.56
C GLU A 106 9.33 -1.41 13.29
N LEU A 107 8.48 -0.58 12.68
CA LEU A 107 8.83 0.18 11.48
C LEU A 107 9.92 1.22 11.76
N ASN A 108 9.91 1.85 12.92
CA ASN A 108 10.94 2.81 13.31
C ASN A 108 12.30 2.16 13.54
N SER A 109 12.35 0.87 13.87
CA SER A 109 13.59 0.11 14.08
C SER A 109 14.19 -0.45 12.79
N ILE A 110 13.51 -0.32 11.65
CA ILE A 110 13.97 -0.87 10.37
C ILE A 110 15.05 0.02 9.77
N ASP A 111 16.23 -0.55 9.54
CA ASP A 111 17.35 0.09 8.84
C ASP A 111 17.34 -0.22 7.34
N HIS A 112 16.90 -1.41 6.97
CA HIS A 112 16.88 -1.88 5.58
C HIS A 112 15.53 -2.47 5.21
N ILE A 113 15.06 -2.14 4.01
CA ILE A 113 13.84 -2.70 3.42
C ILE A 113 14.17 -3.98 2.69
N ASN A 114 13.47 -5.06 3.02
CA ASN A 114 13.62 -6.34 2.35
C ASN A 114 12.94 -6.33 0.98
N ASP A 115 13.65 -6.75 -0.04
CA ASP A 115 13.05 -7.05 -1.33
C ASP A 115 12.46 -8.47 -1.31
N ILE A 116 11.22 -8.58 -1.77
CA ILE A 116 10.57 -9.88 -1.98
C ILE A 116 10.73 -10.25 -3.43
N ASP A 117 11.33 -11.41 -3.66
CA ASP A 117 11.47 -11.97 -4.99
C ASP A 117 10.25 -12.85 -5.32
N PHE A 118 9.42 -12.37 -6.23
CA PHE A 118 8.28 -13.11 -6.75
C PHE A 118 8.59 -13.94 -7.99
N SER A 119 9.81 -13.97 -8.47
CA SER A 119 10.17 -14.67 -9.70
C SER A 119 9.73 -16.13 -9.69
N LYS A 120 9.92 -16.82 -8.58
CA LYS A 120 9.50 -18.22 -8.42
C LYS A 120 7.98 -18.43 -8.51
N SER A 121 7.20 -17.40 -8.19
CA SER A 121 5.73 -17.47 -8.31
C SER A 121 5.29 -17.43 -9.76
N TYR A 122 6.06 -16.80 -10.63
CA TYR A 122 5.80 -16.74 -12.07
C TYR A 122 6.33 -17.96 -12.83
N ASP A 123 7.36 -18.64 -12.31
CA ASP A 123 7.95 -19.81 -12.96
C ASP A 123 6.93 -20.90 -13.23
N LYS A 124 6.04 -21.16 -12.29
CA LYS A 124 4.93 -22.12 -12.46
C LYS A 124 3.97 -21.72 -13.56
N ILE A 125 3.68 -20.43 -13.70
CA ILE A 125 2.81 -19.92 -14.76
C ILE A 125 3.47 -20.08 -16.12
N ILE A 126 4.75 -19.74 -16.21
CA ILE A 126 5.55 -19.87 -17.42
C ILE A 126 5.63 -21.36 -17.83
N GLU A 127 5.90 -22.25 -16.88
CA GLU A 127 5.94 -23.70 -17.11
C GLU A 127 4.62 -24.22 -17.69
N VAL A 128 3.49 -23.79 -17.12
CA VAL A 128 2.16 -24.19 -17.63
C VAL A 128 1.91 -23.64 -19.03
N LEU A 129 2.35 -22.43 -19.33
CA LEU A 129 2.20 -21.81 -20.66
C LEU A 129 3.08 -22.48 -21.71
N ASP A 130 4.30 -22.87 -21.35
CA ASP A 130 5.25 -23.53 -22.26
C ASP A 130 4.85 -24.98 -22.57
N ASN A 131 4.17 -25.65 -21.65
CA ASN A 131 3.70 -27.04 -21.81
C ASN A 131 2.25 -27.14 -22.35
N GLY A 132 1.59 -26.02 -22.52
CA GLY A 132 0.25 -25.93 -23.09
C GLY A 132 0.25 -25.60 -24.56
#